data_60e9c56a1d003453285472306fedf264
#
_entry.id   60e9c56a1d003453285472306fedf264
#
_cell.length_a   1.000
_cell.length_b   1.000
_cell.length_c   1.000
_cell.angle_alpha   90.00
_cell.angle_beta   90.00
_cell.angle_gamma   90.00
#
_symmetry.space_group_name_H-M   'P 1'
#
loop_
_entity.id
_entity.type
_entity.pdbx_description
1 polymer ?
#
loop_
_entity_poly.entity_id
_entity_poly.type
_entity_poly.pdbx_seq_one_letter_code
_entity_poly.pdbx_strand_id
1 'polypeptide(L)'
;MGYGLLSGDVEYSDELVQAVSSCTMCGNCDISCKVNFAETIEPLDSLYALRAKLVGDGHSPASHARVMEHLRVTGNAQGYPRGDRAQWAHGLDLEVSSSAPPDVLLHIGSQLAYDQRRWGALRRVVEVLKASGIALAHLGVDERPTGGLAFDLGYVDDATAFARQMVEQVTRSGATTLVTFSAPALAAFRAIYPRLGHSFKDIRVLHYTEYLQELVQGNRLLIRSRNHAQASRVAYHDSCKLGRLSEPWTPHDMQLGNHMGGILTSRAPQALRFGQGGCYEAPRALLRYLGFDVIELERSRASSYCCGAGGGVPETLPEAAELAAANRLAELHDAQTSTLISGCTGCTGHLGKSASEDVQVRDLIDLLAEALEPVTAPSR
;
A
#
# COMPACT_ATOMS: atom_id res chain seq x y z
N MET A 1 -0.03 14.12 -25.46
CA MET A 1 1.24 13.48 -25.09
C MET A 1 1.30 12.02 -25.53
N GLY A 2 0.53 11.09 -24.97
CA GLY A 2 0.60 9.67 -25.34
C GLY A 2 0.35 9.37 -26.83
N TYR A 3 -0.69 9.96 -27.41
CA TYR A 3 -0.97 9.81 -28.83
C TYR A 3 0.21 10.32 -29.70
N GLY A 4 0.75 11.50 -29.38
CA GLY A 4 1.88 12.07 -30.15
C GLY A 4 3.15 11.23 -30.07
N LEU A 5 3.43 10.58 -28.94
CA LEU A 5 4.53 9.61 -28.82
C LEU A 5 4.27 8.32 -29.64
N LEU A 6 3.02 7.87 -29.71
CA LEU A 6 2.65 6.67 -30.47
C LEU A 6 2.66 6.94 -32.00
N SER A 7 2.23 8.14 -32.41
CA SER A 7 2.23 8.55 -33.85
C SER A 7 3.60 9.02 -34.34
N GLY A 8 4.56 9.27 -33.44
CA GLY A 8 5.85 9.85 -33.81
C GLY A 8 5.83 11.37 -34.02
N ASP A 9 4.72 12.04 -33.68
CA ASP A 9 4.59 13.50 -33.78
C ASP A 9 5.28 14.25 -32.63
N VAL A 10 5.62 13.56 -31.54
CA VAL A 10 6.30 14.09 -30.36
C VAL A 10 7.54 13.24 -30.09
N GLU A 11 8.67 13.89 -29.93
CA GLU A 11 9.92 13.27 -29.53
C GLU A 11 10.08 13.31 -27.99
N TYR A 12 10.93 12.43 -27.49
CA TYR A 12 11.28 12.46 -26.07
C TYR A 12 12.14 13.68 -25.74
N SER A 13 11.76 14.41 -24.70
CA SER A 13 12.57 15.45 -24.06
C SER A 13 12.66 15.20 -22.57
N ASP A 14 13.62 15.83 -21.91
CA ASP A 14 13.79 15.74 -20.44
C ASP A 14 12.54 16.25 -19.72
N GLU A 15 11.90 17.31 -20.24
CA GLU A 15 10.68 17.87 -19.66
C GLU A 15 9.50 16.90 -19.77
N LEU A 16 9.38 16.18 -20.90
CA LEU A 16 8.35 15.16 -21.10
C LEU A 16 8.56 13.99 -20.14
N VAL A 17 9.79 13.50 -20.02
CA VAL A 17 10.16 12.42 -19.10
C VAL A 17 9.88 12.85 -17.65
N GLN A 18 10.26 14.06 -17.27
CA GLN A 18 10.00 14.64 -15.95
C GLN A 18 8.49 14.75 -15.69
N ALA A 19 7.71 15.29 -16.64
CA ALA A 19 6.26 15.44 -16.48
C ALA A 19 5.55 14.10 -16.24
N VAL A 20 5.90 13.04 -16.99
CA VAL A 20 5.33 11.70 -16.79
C VAL A 20 5.80 11.09 -15.46
N SER A 21 7.03 11.39 -15.05
CA SER A 21 7.63 10.84 -13.83
C SER A 21 7.24 11.60 -12.55
N SER A 22 6.68 12.82 -12.67
CA SER A 22 6.23 13.62 -11.52
C SER A 22 4.92 13.14 -10.89
N CYS A 23 4.24 12.14 -11.48
CA CYS A 23 3.02 11.59 -10.91
C CYS A 23 3.32 10.60 -9.80
N THR A 24 2.68 10.76 -8.64
CA THR A 24 2.78 9.83 -7.49
C THR A 24 2.06 8.50 -7.69
N MET A 25 1.41 8.29 -8.82
CA MET A 25 0.64 7.08 -9.14
C MET A 25 -0.43 6.75 -8.09
N CYS A 26 -1.04 7.79 -7.49
CA CYS A 26 -1.97 7.63 -6.38
C CYS A 26 -3.41 7.29 -6.81
N GLY A 27 -3.78 7.47 -8.08
CA GLY A 27 -5.10 7.11 -8.63
C GLY A 27 -6.24 8.06 -8.24
N ASN A 28 -5.97 9.24 -7.68
CA ASN A 28 -7.05 10.18 -7.35
C ASN A 28 -7.74 10.76 -8.59
N CYS A 29 -7.02 10.85 -9.71
CA CYS A 29 -7.56 11.29 -10.98
C CYS A 29 -8.69 10.37 -11.48
N ASP A 30 -8.56 9.04 -11.33
CA ASP A 30 -9.59 8.09 -11.72
C ASP A 30 -10.89 8.30 -10.93
N ILE A 31 -10.76 8.54 -9.61
CA ILE A 31 -11.91 8.79 -8.75
C ILE A 31 -12.56 10.13 -9.08
N SER A 32 -11.75 11.19 -9.27
CA SER A 32 -12.27 12.51 -9.64
C SER A 32 -13.01 12.50 -10.97
N CYS A 33 -12.49 11.81 -11.99
CA CYS A 33 -13.18 11.69 -13.27
C CYS A 33 -14.55 11.01 -13.13
N LYS A 34 -14.61 9.88 -12.39
CA LYS A 34 -15.84 9.10 -12.23
C LYS A 34 -16.87 9.80 -11.34
N VAL A 35 -16.44 10.41 -10.24
CA VAL A 35 -17.34 11.01 -9.25
C VAL A 35 -17.77 12.41 -9.64
N ASN A 36 -16.84 13.26 -10.10
CA ASN A 36 -17.12 14.66 -10.34
C ASN A 36 -17.61 14.94 -11.77
N PHE A 37 -17.19 14.13 -12.74
CA PHE A 37 -17.49 14.35 -14.15
C PHE A 37 -18.34 13.22 -14.76
N ALA A 38 -18.67 12.18 -14.00
CA ALA A 38 -19.39 10.98 -14.46
C ALA A 38 -18.72 10.28 -15.67
N GLU A 39 -17.42 10.50 -15.84
CA GLU A 39 -16.65 9.92 -16.94
C GLU A 39 -16.07 8.56 -16.52
N THR A 40 -16.20 7.59 -17.43
CA THR A 40 -15.73 6.22 -17.17
C THR A 40 -14.29 5.99 -17.59
N ILE A 41 -13.47 7.04 -17.65
CA ILE A 41 -12.06 6.98 -18.00
C ILE A 41 -11.19 6.69 -16.77
N GLU A 42 -10.06 6.06 -17.01
CA GLU A 42 -9.04 5.74 -16.00
C GLU A 42 -7.70 6.39 -16.38
N PRO A 43 -7.49 7.69 -16.05
CA PRO A 43 -6.25 8.41 -16.38
C PRO A 43 -4.99 7.73 -15.83
N LEU A 44 -5.11 7.02 -14.68
CA LEU A 44 -3.99 6.30 -14.09
C LEU A 44 -3.49 5.16 -15.01
N ASP A 45 -4.38 4.47 -15.71
CA ASP A 45 -4.00 3.42 -16.65
C ASP A 45 -3.21 3.99 -17.82
N SER A 46 -3.57 5.18 -18.29
CA SER A 46 -2.80 5.90 -19.32
C SER A 46 -1.39 6.26 -18.81
N LEU A 47 -1.26 6.65 -17.55
CA LEU A 47 0.04 6.95 -16.91
C LEU A 47 0.89 5.70 -16.74
N TYR A 48 0.30 4.56 -16.37
CA TYR A 48 1.01 3.28 -16.34
C TYR A 48 1.55 2.91 -17.74
N ALA A 49 0.70 3.04 -18.77
CA ALA A 49 1.11 2.75 -20.15
C ALA A 49 2.22 3.71 -20.64
N LEU A 50 2.13 5.01 -20.32
CA LEU A 50 3.17 5.98 -20.66
C LEU A 50 4.50 5.66 -19.97
N ARG A 51 4.50 5.33 -18.68
CA ARG A 51 5.73 4.93 -17.98
C ARG A 51 6.32 3.65 -18.53
N ALA A 52 5.49 2.66 -18.82
CA ALA A 52 5.95 1.42 -19.48
C ALA A 52 6.59 1.71 -20.83
N LYS A 53 6.01 2.63 -21.62
CA LYS A 53 6.60 3.06 -22.91
C LYS A 53 7.92 3.80 -22.68
N LEU A 54 8.02 4.73 -21.73
CA LEU A 54 9.29 5.40 -21.41
C LEU A 54 10.40 4.38 -21.09
N VAL A 55 10.10 3.39 -20.26
CA VAL A 55 11.06 2.33 -19.90
C VAL A 55 11.42 1.48 -21.12
N GLY A 56 10.42 1.06 -21.91
CA GLY A 56 10.63 0.22 -23.09
C GLY A 56 11.46 0.92 -24.17
N ASP A 57 11.33 2.23 -24.28
CA ASP A 57 12.08 3.06 -25.24
C ASP A 57 13.43 3.58 -24.68
N GLY A 58 13.79 3.23 -23.43
CA GLY A 58 15.07 3.59 -22.83
C GLY A 58 15.15 4.99 -22.22
N HIS A 59 14.02 5.65 -21.98
CA HIS A 59 13.92 7.02 -21.46
C HIS A 59 13.52 7.09 -19.96
N SER A 60 13.80 6.06 -19.18
CA SER A 60 13.53 6.07 -17.74
C SER A 60 14.45 7.06 -17.01
N PRO A 61 13.93 7.82 -16.01
CA PRO A 61 14.79 8.66 -15.16
C PRO A 61 15.90 7.85 -14.47
N ALA A 62 17.09 8.43 -14.36
CA ALA A 62 18.23 7.77 -13.71
C ALA A 62 17.95 7.40 -12.23
N SER A 63 17.12 8.20 -11.52
CA SER A 63 16.66 7.90 -10.18
C SER A 63 15.80 6.63 -10.12
N HIS A 64 14.89 6.44 -11.09
CA HIS A 64 14.08 5.22 -11.20
C HIS A 64 14.94 4.00 -11.55
N ALA A 65 15.89 4.14 -12.48
CA ALA A 65 16.81 3.07 -12.84
C ALA A 65 17.63 2.59 -11.62
N ARG A 66 18.08 3.52 -10.76
CA ARG A 66 18.78 3.20 -9.51
C ARG A 66 17.90 2.44 -8.53
N VAL A 67 16.66 2.88 -8.34
CA VAL A 67 15.68 2.17 -7.49
C VAL A 67 15.46 0.75 -7.99
N MET A 68 15.35 0.56 -9.31
CA MET A 68 15.17 -0.76 -9.91
C MET A 68 16.40 -1.65 -9.74
N GLU A 69 17.60 -1.09 -9.85
CA GLU A 69 18.84 -1.84 -9.57
C GLU A 69 18.86 -2.34 -8.11
N HIS A 70 18.52 -1.48 -7.15
CA HIS A 70 18.38 -1.89 -5.74
C HIS A 70 17.35 -3.00 -5.57
N LEU A 71 16.17 -2.90 -6.20
CA LEU A 71 15.15 -3.95 -6.12
C LEU A 71 15.63 -5.30 -6.67
N ARG A 72 16.37 -5.29 -7.78
CA ARG A 72 16.92 -6.51 -8.40
C ARG A 72 17.99 -7.15 -7.52
N VAL A 73 18.91 -6.35 -6.97
CA VAL A 73 20.10 -6.83 -6.25
C VAL A 73 19.74 -7.15 -4.79
N THR A 74 19.14 -6.21 -4.07
CA THR A 74 18.94 -6.31 -2.62
C THR A 74 17.50 -6.65 -2.20
N GLY A 75 16.55 -6.57 -3.13
CA GLY A 75 15.14 -6.82 -2.86
C GLY A 75 14.40 -5.66 -2.18
N ASN A 76 15.03 -4.48 -2.05
CA ASN A 76 14.39 -3.29 -1.49
C ASN A 76 14.85 -2.02 -2.21
N ALA A 77 13.98 -1.00 -2.26
CA ALA A 77 14.23 0.23 -3.00
C ALA A 77 15.40 1.08 -2.45
N GLN A 78 15.73 0.92 -1.17
CA GLN A 78 16.78 1.66 -0.49
C GLN A 78 18.17 1.08 -0.68
N GLY A 79 18.29 -0.16 -1.19
CA GLY A 79 19.57 -0.83 -1.36
C GLY A 79 20.16 -1.40 -0.08
N TYR A 80 19.37 -1.53 1.00
CA TYR A 80 19.83 -2.14 2.25
C TYR A 80 20.21 -3.61 2.05
N PRO A 81 21.20 -4.13 2.83
CA PRO A 81 21.64 -5.51 2.72
C PRO A 81 20.48 -6.49 2.92
N ARG A 82 20.33 -7.45 2.02
CA ARG A 82 19.27 -8.45 2.08
C ARG A 82 19.31 -9.28 3.36
N GLY A 83 20.50 -9.57 3.87
CA GLY A 83 20.69 -10.33 5.11
C GLY A 83 20.04 -9.69 6.34
N ASP A 84 19.87 -8.36 6.33
CA ASP A 84 19.32 -7.61 7.45
C ASP A 84 17.79 -7.63 7.50
N ARG A 85 17.14 -8.07 6.41
CA ARG A 85 15.67 -8.05 6.29
C ARG A 85 14.93 -8.79 7.43
N ALA A 86 15.51 -9.85 7.98
CA ALA A 86 14.89 -10.66 9.02
C ALA A 86 15.31 -10.26 10.44
N GLN A 87 16.16 -9.24 10.63
CA GLN A 87 16.67 -8.85 11.95
C GLN A 87 15.54 -8.44 12.92
N TRP A 88 14.45 -7.89 12.42
CA TRP A 88 13.27 -7.57 13.23
C TRP A 88 12.71 -8.78 14.00
N ALA A 89 12.83 -9.99 13.44
CA ALA A 89 12.31 -11.23 14.01
C ALA A 89 13.30 -11.93 14.96
N HIS A 90 14.53 -11.43 15.12
CA HIS A 90 15.55 -12.06 15.91
C HIS A 90 15.13 -12.24 17.38
N GLY A 91 15.11 -13.47 17.86
CA GLY A 91 14.69 -13.83 19.22
C GLY A 91 13.17 -13.93 19.44
N LEU A 92 12.35 -13.87 18.38
CA LEU A 92 10.89 -14.08 18.51
C LEU A 92 10.49 -15.56 18.48
N ASP A 93 11.43 -16.49 18.23
CA ASP A 93 11.10 -17.90 18.00
C ASP A 93 9.92 -18.03 17.00
N LEU A 94 10.08 -17.38 15.86
CA LEU A 94 9.12 -17.35 14.77
C LEU A 94 9.66 -18.16 13.60
N GLU A 95 8.88 -19.11 13.10
CA GLU A 95 9.33 -19.96 12.02
C GLU A 95 9.51 -19.19 10.71
N VAL A 96 10.62 -19.47 10.03
CA VAL A 96 10.74 -19.18 8.61
C VAL A 96 10.03 -20.32 7.89
N SER A 97 9.00 -20.00 7.12
CA SER A 97 8.11 -20.94 6.42
C SER A 97 8.83 -22.21 5.94
N SER A 98 8.63 -23.36 6.59
CA SER A 98 9.41 -24.55 6.24
C SER A 98 8.78 -25.92 6.45
N SER A 99 8.20 -26.26 7.59
CA SER A 99 7.95 -27.69 7.87
C SER A 99 6.48 -28.07 8.04
N ALA A 100 5.66 -27.17 8.56
CA ALA A 100 4.22 -27.33 8.65
C ALA A 100 3.53 -26.10 8.08
N PRO A 101 2.39 -26.23 7.35
CA PRO A 101 1.65 -25.08 6.87
C PRO A 101 1.24 -24.18 8.04
N PRO A 102 1.62 -22.88 8.07
CA PRO A 102 1.15 -21.97 9.08
C PRO A 102 -0.30 -21.55 8.82
N ASP A 103 -1.03 -21.14 9.87
CA ASP A 103 -2.34 -20.52 9.69
C ASP A 103 -2.20 -19.22 8.90
N VAL A 104 -1.15 -18.46 9.23
CA VAL A 104 -0.88 -17.12 8.67
C VAL A 104 0.59 -17.00 8.27
N LEU A 105 0.80 -16.61 7.02
CA LEU A 105 2.10 -16.13 6.55
C LEU A 105 2.17 -14.62 6.69
N LEU A 106 3.19 -14.12 7.38
CA LEU A 106 3.43 -12.68 7.55
C LEU A 106 4.33 -12.16 6.41
N HIS A 107 3.84 -11.16 5.70
CA HIS A 107 4.61 -10.34 4.78
C HIS A 107 4.87 -8.98 5.43
N ILE A 108 6.11 -8.68 5.75
CA ILE A 108 6.46 -7.47 6.50
C ILE A 108 6.64 -6.27 5.57
N GLY A 109 7.22 -6.48 4.41
CA GLY A 109 7.57 -5.42 3.48
C GLY A 109 8.82 -4.65 3.92
N SER A 110 9.52 -4.06 2.94
CA SER A 110 10.85 -3.46 3.17
C SER A 110 10.82 -2.30 4.16
N GLN A 111 9.77 -1.47 4.15
CA GLN A 111 9.74 -0.29 5.01
C GLN A 111 9.77 -0.62 6.50
N LEU A 112 8.98 -1.60 6.96
CA LEU A 112 9.01 -2.05 8.35
C LEU A 112 10.20 -2.97 8.65
N ALA A 113 10.58 -3.82 7.70
CA ALA A 113 11.68 -4.77 7.90
C ALA A 113 13.02 -4.07 8.21
N TYR A 114 13.24 -2.87 7.67
CA TYR A 114 14.47 -2.10 7.88
C TYR A 114 14.31 -0.87 8.79
N ASP A 115 13.10 -0.49 9.22
CA ASP A 115 12.90 0.61 10.17
C ASP A 115 13.03 0.13 11.62
N GLN A 116 14.24 0.15 12.15
CA GLN A 116 14.55 -0.29 13.52
C GLN A 116 13.71 0.42 14.59
N ARG A 117 13.28 1.67 14.35
CA ARG A 117 12.45 2.44 15.28
C ARG A 117 11.10 1.78 15.52
N ARG A 118 10.59 1.02 14.56
CA ARG A 118 9.29 0.35 14.61
C ARG A 118 9.36 -1.14 14.94
N TRP A 119 10.56 -1.71 15.06
CA TRP A 119 10.70 -3.12 15.37
C TRP A 119 10.05 -3.49 16.70
N GLY A 120 10.13 -2.61 17.71
CA GLY A 120 9.46 -2.84 19.00
C GLY A 120 7.95 -3.02 18.84
N ALA A 121 7.30 -2.14 18.08
CA ALA A 121 5.86 -2.23 17.81
C ALA A 121 5.51 -3.46 16.97
N LEU A 122 6.25 -3.72 15.89
CA LEU A 122 6.04 -4.90 15.04
C LEU A 122 6.16 -6.19 15.84
N ARG A 123 7.22 -6.34 16.63
CA ARG A 123 7.47 -7.52 17.48
C ARG A 123 6.35 -7.72 18.48
N ARG A 124 5.91 -6.64 19.16
CA ARG A 124 4.82 -6.71 20.12
C ARG A 124 3.51 -7.22 19.50
N VAL A 125 3.15 -6.72 18.32
CA VAL A 125 1.97 -7.21 17.59
C VAL A 125 2.10 -8.69 17.24
N VAL A 126 3.26 -9.11 16.74
CA VAL A 126 3.51 -10.52 16.41
C VAL A 126 3.49 -11.42 17.65
N GLU A 127 4.07 -10.99 18.77
CA GLU A 127 4.03 -11.73 20.06
C GLU A 127 2.61 -11.92 20.55
N VAL A 128 1.76 -10.89 20.44
CA VAL A 128 0.35 -10.98 20.84
C VAL A 128 -0.42 -11.96 19.94
N LEU A 129 -0.20 -11.91 18.64
CA LEU A 129 -0.80 -12.87 17.69
C LEU A 129 -0.38 -14.32 18.03
N LYS A 130 0.90 -14.53 18.29
CA LYS A 130 1.47 -15.82 18.68
C LYS A 130 0.86 -16.33 20.01
N ALA A 131 0.78 -15.45 21.02
CA ALA A 131 0.17 -15.76 22.32
C ALA A 131 -1.33 -16.08 22.23
N SER A 132 -2.00 -15.64 21.14
CA SER A 132 -3.41 -15.98 20.86
C SER A 132 -3.58 -17.33 20.13
N GLY A 133 -2.53 -18.14 20.08
CA GLY A 133 -2.55 -19.49 19.52
C GLY A 133 -2.61 -19.56 18.01
N ILE A 134 -2.16 -18.51 17.30
CA ILE A 134 -2.11 -18.47 15.84
C ILE A 134 -0.75 -19.01 15.39
N ALA A 135 -0.74 -20.03 14.54
CA ALA A 135 0.49 -20.53 13.92
C ALA A 135 0.97 -19.55 12.85
N LEU A 136 2.06 -18.84 13.17
CA LEU A 136 2.63 -17.80 12.34
C LEU A 136 3.94 -18.26 11.71
N ALA A 137 4.17 -17.87 10.45
CA ALA A 137 5.47 -17.94 9.81
C ALA A 137 5.77 -16.64 9.04
N HIS A 138 7.02 -16.43 8.64
CA HIS A 138 7.43 -15.33 7.78
C HIS A 138 8.41 -15.82 6.70
N LEU A 139 8.66 -14.98 5.68
CA LEU A 139 9.53 -15.34 4.56
C LEU A 139 11.04 -15.10 4.84
N GLY A 140 11.36 -14.49 5.96
CA GLY A 140 12.74 -14.24 6.38
C GLY A 140 13.51 -13.34 5.41
N VAL A 141 14.78 -13.64 5.23
CA VAL A 141 15.66 -12.94 4.28
C VAL A 141 15.27 -13.19 2.82
N ASP A 142 14.48 -14.22 2.56
CA ASP A 142 14.03 -14.62 1.23
C ASP A 142 12.76 -13.91 0.75
N GLU A 143 12.12 -13.08 1.59
CA GLU A 143 10.98 -12.29 1.17
C GLU A 143 11.31 -11.46 -0.06
N ARG A 144 10.64 -11.76 -1.17
CA ARG A 144 10.88 -11.13 -2.47
C ARG A 144 10.21 -9.75 -2.56
N PRO A 145 10.71 -8.84 -3.44
CA PRO A 145 9.96 -7.63 -3.78
C PRO A 145 8.58 -7.99 -4.32
N THR A 146 7.57 -7.20 -3.98
CA THR A 146 6.21 -7.42 -4.49
C THR A 146 6.03 -7.03 -5.96
N GLY A 147 6.96 -6.28 -6.54
CA GLY A 147 6.83 -5.75 -7.90
C GLY A 147 5.94 -4.51 -8.03
N GLY A 148 5.18 -4.14 -6.97
CA GLY A 148 4.26 -2.99 -7.05
C GLY A 148 4.95 -1.68 -7.39
N LEU A 149 6.12 -1.40 -6.81
CA LEU A 149 6.91 -0.22 -7.16
C LEU A 149 7.48 -0.31 -8.58
N ALA A 150 7.98 -1.47 -9.00
CA ALA A 150 8.45 -1.67 -10.36
C ALA A 150 7.35 -1.37 -11.39
N PHE A 151 6.12 -1.81 -11.12
CA PHE A 151 4.94 -1.51 -11.94
C PHE A 151 4.65 0.00 -11.97
N ASP A 152 4.63 0.66 -10.80
CA ASP A 152 4.43 2.12 -10.71
C ASP A 152 5.49 2.91 -11.50
N LEU A 153 6.72 2.40 -11.58
CA LEU A 153 7.82 3.03 -12.34
C LEU A 153 7.84 2.68 -13.84
N GLY A 154 6.96 1.77 -14.29
CA GLY A 154 6.87 1.34 -15.69
C GLY A 154 7.69 0.10 -16.06
N TYR A 155 8.40 -0.52 -15.13
CA TYR A 155 9.18 -1.75 -15.34
C TYR A 155 8.29 -2.99 -15.23
N VAL A 156 7.43 -3.17 -16.24
CA VAL A 156 6.37 -4.20 -16.22
C VAL A 156 6.92 -5.62 -16.20
N ASP A 157 8.02 -5.89 -16.93
CA ASP A 157 8.64 -7.22 -16.95
C ASP A 157 9.22 -7.60 -15.59
N ASP A 158 9.92 -6.67 -14.93
CA ASP A 158 10.41 -6.88 -13.56
C ASP A 158 9.25 -7.08 -12.58
N ALA A 159 8.20 -6.25 -12.69
CA ALA A 159 7.01 -6.38 -11.86
C ALA A 159 6.36 -7.77 -12.00
N THR A 160 6.26 -8.27 -13.23
CA THR A 160 5.72 -9.60 -13.55
C THR A 160 6.60 -10.71 -12.96
N ALA A 161 7.93 -10.59 -13.11
CA ALA A 161 8.86 -11.56 -12.54
C ALA A 161 8.80 -11.61 -11.01
N PHE A 162 8.75 -10.44 -10.36
CA PHE A 162 8.61 -10.35 -8.90
C PHE A 162 7.26 -10.89 -8.43
N ALA A 163 6.16 -10.58 -9.11
CA ALA A 163 4.83 -11.08 -8.78
C ALA A 163 4.80 -12.62 -8.83
N ARG A 164 5.33 -13.22 -9.90
CA ARG A 164 5.43 -14.68 -10.03
C ARG A 164 6.21 -15.29 -8.87
N GLN A 165 7.40 -14.75 -8.56
CA GLN A 165 8.24 -15.26 -7.47
C GLN A 165 7.53 -15.17 -6.11
N MET A 166 6.84 -14.06 -5.83
CA MET A 166 6.09 -13.89 -4.59
C MET A 166 4.93 -14.87 -4.50
N VAL A 167 4.16 -15.07 -5.57
CA VAL A 167 3.06 -16.06 -5.60
C VAL A 167 3.60 -17.46 -5.36
N GLU A 168 4.72 -17.83 -5.99
CA GLU A 168 5.37 -19.12 -5.77
C GLU A 168 5.83 -19.32 -4.31
N GLN A 169 6.41 -18.27 -3.68
CA GLN A 169 6.83 -18.33 -2.28
C GLN A 169 5.65 -18.52 -1.34
N VAL A 170 4.61 -17.70 -1.50
CA VAL A 170 3.42 -17.75 -0.65
C VAL A 170 2.68 -19.08 -0.83
N THR A 171 2.52 -19.55 -2.05
CA THR A 171 1.87 -20.87 -2.32
C THR A 171 2.66 -22.02 -1.69
N ARG A 172 3.98 -21.97 -1.78
CA ARG A 172 4.88 -23.00 -1.23
C ARG A 172 4.83 -23.09 0.29
N SER A 173 4.47 -22.00 0.98
CA SER A 173 4.31 -22.00 2.44
C SER A 173 3.15 -22.84 2.94
N GLY A 174 2.16 -23.10 2.09
CA GLY A 174 0.92 -23.80 2.45
C GLY A 174 -0.03 -22.99 3.32
N ALA A 175 0.26 -21.71 3.62
CA ALA A 175 -0.60 -20.85 4.40
C ALA A 175 -1.93 -20.59 3.67
N THR A 176 -3.01 -20.52 4.42
CA THR A 176 -4.33 -20.16 3.90
C THR A 176 -4.60 -18.65 3.97
N THR A 177 -3.80 -17.94 4.75
CA THR A 177 -3.92 -16.49 4.92
C THR A 177 -2.55 -15.82 4.81
N LEU A 178 -2.46 -14.80 3.97
CA LEU A 178 -1.33 -13.88 3.85
C LEU A 178 -1.69 -12.56 4.52
N VAL A 179 -1.01 -12.22 5.60
CA VAL A 179 -1.18 -10.93 6.28
C VAL A 179 0.00 -10.04 5.96
N THR A 180 -0.27 -8.91 5.30
CA THR A 180 0.77 -7.92 5.00
C THR A 180 0.72 -6.73 5.94
N PHE A 181 1.90 -6.27 6.37
CA PHE A 181 2.09 -5.02 7.10
C PHE A 181 2.39 -3.83 6.17
N SER A 182 2.31 -4.04 4.88
CA SER A 182 2.66 -3.05 3.86
C SER A 182 1.45 -2.68 3.00
N ALA A 183 0.98 -1.44 3.11
CA ALA A 183 -0.08 -0.92 2.25
C ALA A 183 0.26 -1.01 0.74
N PRO A 184 1.49 -0.68 0.28
CA PRO A 184 1.89 -0.92 -1.11
C PRO A 184 1.82 -2.39 -1.54
N ALA A 185 2.13 -3.31 -0.63
CA ALA A 185 2.02 -4.74 -0.93
C ALA A 185 0.55 -5.18 -1.09
N LEU A 186 -0.36 -4.70 -0.24
CA LEU A 186 -1.78 -4.99 -0.38
C LEU A 186 -2.31 -4.56 -1.75
N ALA A 187 -1.98 -3.34 -2.19
CA ALA A 187 -2.34 -2.85 -3.52
C ALA A 187 -1.76 -3.72 -4.63
N ALA A 188 -0.49 -4.12 -4.50
CA ALA A 188 0.13 -5.02 -5.47
C ALA A 188 -0.61 -6.37 -5.55
N PHE A 189 -0.87 -6.98 -4.41
CA PHE A 189 -1.49 -8.30 -4.32
C PHE A 189 -2.94 -8.32 -4.83
N ARG A 190 -3.74 -7.29 -4.51
CA ARG A 190 -5.16 -7.25 -4.87
C ARG A 190 -5.45 -6.65 -6.25
N ALA A 191 -4.60 -5.72 -6.72
CA ALA A 191 -4.88 -4.98 -7.94
C ALA A 191 -3.84 -5.16 -9.04
N ILE A 192 -2.54 -5.18 -8.73
CA ILE A 192 -1.50 -5.26 -9.77
C ILE A 192 -1.31 -6.71 -10.24
N TYR A 193 -1.26 -7.69 -9.33
CA TYR A 193 -1.07 -9.09 -9.69
C TYR A 193 -2.12 -9.61 -10.68
N PRO A 194 -3.43 -9.39 -10.48
CA PRO A 194 -4.43 -9.77 -11.47
C PRO A 194 -4.21 -9.13 -12.85
N ARG A 195 -3.75 -7.87 -12.91
CA ARG A 195 -3.39 -7.20 -14.17
C ARG A 195 -2.21 -7.87 -14.88
N LEU A 196 -1.28 -8.46 -14.11
CA LEU A 196 -0.12 -9.18 -14.61
C LEU A 196 -0.39 -10.67 -14.85
N GLY A 197 -1.65 -11.12 -14.72
CA GLY A 197 -2.04 -12.53 -14.91
C GLY A 197 -1.68 -13.43 -13.74
N HIS A 198 -1.41 -12.87 -12.56
CA HIS A 198 -1.06 -13.61 -11.33
C HIS A 198 -2.13 -13.43 -10.26
N SER A 199 -2.28 -14.41 -9.37
CA SER A 199 -3.17 -14.32 -8.20
C SER A 199 -2.80 -15.37 -7.15
N PHE A 200 -3.20 -15.15 -5.91
CA PHE A 200 -3.03 -16.12 -4.82
C PHE A 200 -4.16 -17.18 -4.75
N LYS A 201 -5.10 -17.19 -5.69
CA LYS A 201 -6.23 -18.13 -5.78
C LYS A 201 -6.95 -18.34 -4.42
N ASP A 202 -6.64 -19.43 -3.70
CA ASP A 202 -7.31 -19.86 -2.47
C ASP A 202 -6.72 -19.26 -1.19
N ILE A 203 -5.76 -18.33 -1.31
CA ILE A 203 -5.12 -17.69 -0.16
C ILE A 203 -5.79 -16.34 0.10
N ARG A 204 -6.31 -16.12 1.32
CA ARG A 204 -6.84 -14.84 1.76
C ARG A 204 -5.72 -13.82 1.92
N VAL A 205 -5.83 -12.67 1.28
CA VAL A 205 -4.85 -11.58 1.40
C VAL A 205 -5.45 -10.44 2.20
N LEU A 206 -4.87 -10.16 3.36
CA LEU A 206 -5.34 -9.14 4.29
C LEU A 206 -4.20 -8.18 4.66
N HIS A 207 -4.56 -6.92 4.88
CA HIS A 207 -3.71 -6.02 5.64
C HIS A 207 -3.77 -6.37 7.13
N TYR A 208 -2.70 -6.09 7.88
CA TYR A 208 -2.67 -6.41 9.32
C TYR A 208 -3.83 -5.75 10.09
N THR A 209 -4.30 -4.60 9.65
CA THR A 209 -5.44 -3.91 10.28
C THR A 209 -6.75 -4.66 10.06
N GLU A 210 -6.98 -5.24 8.89
CA GLU A 210 -8.15 -6.07 8.61
C GLU A 210 -8.10 -7.34 9.48
N TYR A 211 -6.95 -7.98 9.53
CA TYR A 211 -6.78 -9.21 10.31
C TYR A 211 -6.95 -8.98 11.81
N LEU A 212 -6.34 -7.91 12.37
CA LEU A 212 -6.53 -7.55 13.78
C LEU A 212 -7.98 -7.19 14.10
N GLN A 213 -8.67 -6.47 13.22
CA GLN A 213 -10.09 -6.17 13.38
C GLN A 213 -10.93 -7.45 13.45
N GLU A 214 -10.71 -8.41 12.55
CA GLU A 214 -11.40 -9.70 12.57
C GLU A 214 -11.17 -10.45 13.90
N LEU A 215 -9.93 -10.46 14.40
CA LEU A 215 -9.61 -11.13 15.66
C LEU A 215 -10.26 -10.45 16.87
N VAL A 216 -10.33 -9.13 16.91
CA VAL A 216 -11.00 -8.38 17.97
C VAL A 216 -12.52 -8.62 17.93
N GLN A 217 -13.13 -8.56 16.74
CA GLN A 217 -14.55 -8.85 16.55
C GLN A 217 -14.90 -10.29 16.92
N GLY A 218 -14.00 -11.23 16.64
CA GLY A 218 -14.11 -12.64 17.02
C GLY A 218 -13.75 -12.96 18.47
N ASN A 219 -13.50 -11.96 19.32
CA ASN A 219 -13.06 -12.12 20.72
C ASN A 219 -11.79 -12.98 20.87
N ARG A 220 -10.90 -12.97 19.89
CA ARG A 220 -9.60 -13.66 19.92
C ARG A 220 -8.46 -12.73 20.36
N LEU A 221 -8.65 -11.43 20.25
CA LEU A 221 -7.76 -10.37 20.75
C LEU A 221 -8.56 -9.35 21.53
N LEU A 222 -7.90 -8.72 22.50
CA LEU A 222 -8.43 -7.59 23.25
C LEU A 222 -7.62 -6.34 22.92
N ILE A 223 -8.31 -5.20 22.86
CA ILE A 223 -7.68 -3.89 22.81
C ILE A 223 -8.00 -3.21 24.14
N ARG A 224 -6.95 -2.90 24.90
CA ARG A 224 -7.10 -2.07 26.08
C ARG A 224 -7.38 -0.65 25.65
N SER A 225 -8.64 -0.24 25.79
CA SER A 225 -9.04 1.13 25.54
C SER A 225 -8.35 2.08 26.51
N ARG A 226 -7.89 3.23 26.04
CA ARG A 226 -7.37 4.30 26.89
C ARG A 226 -8.53 4.84 27.74
N ASN A 227 -8.30 5.12 29.02
CA ASN A 227 -9.33 5.68 29.91
C ASN A 227 -9.85 7.03 29.37
N HIS A 228 -11.15 7.05 29.04
CA HIS A 228 -11.82 8.14 28.33
C HIS A 228 -12.31 9.25 29.26
N ALA A 229 -11.44 9.92 30.00
CA ALA A 229 -11.85 11.21 30.56
C ALA A 229 -12.02 12.29 29.44
N GLN A 230 -11.28 12.15 28.34
CA GLN A 230 -11.45 12.91 27.08
C GLN A 230 -10.91 12.06 25.93
N ALA A 231 -11.77 11.63 24.98
CA ALA A 231 -11.34 10.99 23.77
C ALA A 231 -10.43 11.94 22.97
N SER A 232 -9.17 11.56 22.77
CA SER A 232 -8.25 12.38 21.97
C SER A 232 -8.73 12.37 20.52
N ARG A 233 -8.98 13.57 19.96
CA ARG A 233 -9.35 13.76 18.56
C ARG A 233 -8.14 13.52 17.67
N VAL A 234 -8.31 12.70 16.67
CA VAL A 234 -7.24 12.37 15.71
C VAL A 234 -7.81 12.32 14.29
N ALA A 235 -7.02 12.82 13.33
CA ALA A 235 -7.37 12.64 11.92
C ALA A 235 -6.76 11.34 11.41
N TYR A 236 -7.47 10.69 10.47
CA TYR A 236 -6.95 9.51 9.78
C TYR A 236 -6.57 9.84 8.34
N HIS A 237 -5.33 9.51 7.95
CA HIS A 237 -4.88 9.59 6.57
C HIS A 237 -5.10 8.27 5.84
N ASP A 238 -6.02 8.27 4.89
CA ASP A 238 -6.21 7.14 3.99
C ASP A 238 -5.07 7.07 2.97
N SER A 239 -4.16 6.13 3.16
CA SER A 239 -3.14 5.85 2.16
C SER A 239 -3.77 5.37 0.86
N CYS A 240 -3.36 5.93 -0.28
CA CYS A 240 -3.86 5.51 -1.58
C CYS A 240 -3.67 4.00 -1.82
N LYS A 241 -2.55 3.44 -1.38
CA LYS A 241 -2.22 2.02 -1.53
C LYS A 241 -2.98 1.10 -0.57
N LEU A 242 -3.43 1.60 0.59
CA LEU A 242 -4.30 0.85 1.49
C LEU A 242 -5.78 1.00 1.11
N GLY A 243 -6.15 2.18 0.63
CA GLY A 243 -7.50 2.53 0.18
C GLY A 243 -7.74 2.19 -1.29
N ARG A 244 -7.99 3.21 -2.11
CA ARG A 244 -8.51 3.07 -3.49
C ARG A 244 -7.70 2.15 -4.41
N LEU A 245 -6.39 2.06 -4.25
CA LEU A 245 -5.54 1.19 -5.08
C LEU A 245 -5.50 -0.27 -4.62
N SER A 246 -5.98 -0.58 -3.40
CA SER A 246 -6.14 -1.96 -2.94
C SER A 246 -7.51 -2.56 -3.26
N GLU A 247 -8.42 -1.78 -3.83
CA GLU A 247 -9.67 -2.34 -4.39
C GLU A 247 -9.32 -3.43 -5.41
N PRO A 248 -9.88 -4.64 -5.28
CA PRO A 248 -9.56 -5.74 -6.19
C PRO A 248 -9.78 -5.37 -7.65
N TRP A 249 -8.79 -5.67 -8.47
CA TRP A 249 -8.92 -5.49 -9.91
C TRP A 249 -9.48 -6.77 -10.55
N THR A 250 -10.48 -6.58 -11.43
CA THR A 250 -11.05 -7.66 -12.22
C THR A 250 -10.82 -7.37 -13.70
N PRO A 251 -10.47 -8.38 -14.53
CA PRO A 251 -10.34 -8.20 -15.96
C PRO A 251 -11.63 -7.63 -16.55
N HIS A 252 -11.51 -6.63 -17.42
CA HIS A 252 -12.60 -6.11 -18.20
C HIS A 252 -12.51 -6.67 -19.61
N ASP A 253 -13.51 -7.44 -20.03
CA ASP A 253 -13.70 -7.72 -21.44
C ASP A 253 -14.26 -6.47 -22.10
N MET A 254 -13.37 -5.63 -22.62
CA MET A 254 -13.77 -4.50 -23.46
C MET A 254 -14.30 -5.05 -24.79
N GLN A 255 -15.60 -5.09 -24.95
CA GLN A 255 -16.20 -5.30 -26.26
C GLN A 255 -16.25 -3.94 -26.97
N LEU A 256 -15.38 -3.78 -27.97
CA LEU A 256 -15.46 -2.65 -28.88
C LEU A 256 -16.66 -2.90 -29.81
N GLY A 257 -17.73 -2.16 -29.63
CA GLY A 257 -18.89 -2.16 -30.53
C GLY A 257 -18.80 -1.00 -31.52
N ASN A 258 -19.05 -1.28 -32.78
CA ASN A 258 -19.19 -0.24 -33.80
C ASN A 258 -20.67 0.17 -33.86
N HIS A 259 -20.99 1.36 -33.34
CA HIS A 259 -22.35 1.90 -33.40
C HIS A 259 -22.40 3.19 -34.20
N MET A 260 -23.42 3.33 -35.04
CA MET A 260 -23.79 4.56 -35.76
C MET A 260 -22.66 5.26 -36.52
N GLY A 261 -22.28 4.72 -37.67
CA GLY A 261 -21.41 5.44 -38.61
C GLY A 261 -19.95 5.58 -38.23
N GLY A 262 -19.37 4.60 -37.49
CA GLY A 262 -17.94 4.55 -37.23
C GLY A 262 -17.51 5.07 -35.85
N ILE A 263 -18.45 5.39 -34.95
CA ILE A 263 -18.12 5.73 -33.57
C ILE A 263 -17.84 4.44 -32.82
N LEU A 264 -16.59 4.27 -32.38
CA LEU A 264 -16.21 3.19 -31.48
C LEU A 264 -16.81 3.46 -30.09
N THR A 265 -17.83 2.70 -29.71
CA THR A 265 -18.34 2.69 -28.33
C THR A 265 -17.75 1.50 -27.61
N SER A 266 -17.08 1.73 -26.48
CA SER A 266 -16.77 0.66 -25.56
C SER A 266 -17.97 0.43 -24.63
N ARG A 267 -18.57 -0.73 -24.66
CA ARG A 267 -19.39 -1.19 -23.52
C ARG A 267 -18.42 -1.82 -22.53
N ALA A 268 -18.01 -1.07 -21.52
CA ALA A 268 -17.37 -1.65 -20.36
C ALA A 268 -18.43 -2.45 -19.58
N PRO A 269 -18.27 -3.77 -19.39
CA PRO A 269 -19.11 -4.47 -18.43
C PRO A 269 -18.77 -3.95 -17.04
N GLN A 270 -19.68 -3.41 -16.40
CA GLN A 270 -20.04 -3.13 -15.00
C GLN A 270 -19.00 -3.08 -13.84
N ALA A 271 -17.72 -3.29 -14.02
CA ALA A 271 -16.77 -3.26 -12.91
C ALA A 271 -15.83 -2.06 -12.96
N LEU A 272 -16.39 -0.86 -13.10
CA LEU A 272 -15.64 0.38 -12.88
C LEU A 272 -15.19 0.42 -11.42
N ARG A 273 -13.90 0.60 -11.21
CA ARG A 273 -13.32 0.77 -9.87
C ARG A 273 -13.55 2.20 -9.41
N PHE A 274 -14.36 2.35 -8.36
CA PHE A 274 -14.61 3.64 -7.70
C PHE A 274 -13.71 3.85 -6.48
N GLY A 275 -12.75 2.96 -6.25
CA GLY A 275 -11.86 3.00 -5.10
C GLY A 275 -12.54 2.67 -3.77
N GLN A 276 -13.81 2.28 -3.77
CA GLN A 276 -14.61 2.05 -2.55
C GLN A 276 -14.33 0.69 -1.90
N GLY A 277 -13.87 -0.29 -2.66
CA GLY A 277 -13.53 -1.64 -2.20
C GLY A 277 -12.18 -1.75 -1.48
N GLY A 278 -11.53 -0.64 -1.15
CA GLY A 278 -10.28 -0.62 -0.41
C GLY A 278 -10.44 -0.77 1.12
N CYS A 279 -9.32 -0.89 1.82
CA CYS A 279 -9.29 -1.04 3.27
C CYS A 279 -9.42 0.32 3.98
N TYR A 280 -10.64 0.74 4.30
CA TYR A 280 -10.94 2.01 4.97
C TYR A 280 -11.44 1.84 6.40
N GLU A 281 -12.30 0.85 6.63
CA GLU A 281 -13.01 0.72 7.90
C GLU A 281 -12.16 0.03 8.97
N ALA A 282 -11.32 -0.91 8.60
CA ALA A 282 -10.54 -1.65 9.58
C ALA A 282 -9.61 -0.75 10.42
N PRO A 283 -8.83 0.18 9.83
CA PRO A 283 -8.03 1.13 10.61
C PRO A 283 -8.88 2.03 11.52
N ARG A 284 -10.03 2.50 11.02
CA ARG A 284 -10.95 3.35 11.80
C ARG A 284 -11.59 2.61 12.97
N ALA A 285 -11.99 1.36 12.75
CA ALA A 285 -12.54 0.52 13.82
C ALA A 285 -11.50 0.28 14.92
N LEU A 286 -10.26 -0.02 14.55
CA LEU A 286 -9.17 -0.20 15.51
C LEU A 286 -8.89 1.08 16.30
N LEU A 287 -8.90 2.25 15.67
CA LEU A 287 -8.75 3.53 16.37
C LEU A 287 -9.90 3.79 17.36
N ARG A 288 -11.14 3.46 16.99
CA ARG A 288 -12.29 3.58 17.89
C ARG A 288 -12.17 2.59 19.06
N TYR A 289 -11.73 1.36 18.84
CA TYR A 289 -11.45 0.41 19.93
C TYR A 289 -10.35 0.90 20.87
N LEU A 290 -9.34 1.59 20.34
CA LEU A 290 -8.31 2.27 21.13
C LEU A 290 -8.86 3.48 21.90
N GLY A 291 -10.08 3.95 21.56
CA GLY A 291 -10.75 5.06 22.21
C GLY A 291 -10.45 6.43 21.64
N PHE A 292 -10.05 6.51 20.41
CA PHE A 292 -9.91 7.78 19.71
C PHE A 292 -11.24 8.25 19.10
N ASP A 293 -11.45 9.56 19.11
CA ASP A 293 -12.44 10.24 18.27
C ASP A 293 -11.81 10.51 16.90
N VAL A 294 -12.23 9.72 15.90
CA VAL A 294 -11.64 9.77 14.55
C VAL A 294 -12.35 10.83 13.72
N ILE A 295 -11.63 11.88 13.39
CA ILE A 295 -12.09 12.98 12.56
C ILE A 295 -11.74 12.69 11.11
N GLU A 296 -12.73 12.80 10.23
CA GLU A 296 -12.50 12.70 8.78
C GLU A 296 -11.94 14.03 8.25
N LEU A 297 -10.87 13.94 7.47
CA LEU A 297 -10.37 15.08 6.72
C LEU A 297 -11.31 15.37 5.54
N GLU A 298 -11.30 16.60 5.00
CA GLU A 298 -12.14 16.99 3.87
C GLU A 298 -12.02 16.00 2.71
N ARG A 299 -10.79 15.65 2.35
CA ARG A 299 -10.50 14.62 1.33
C ARG A 299 -10.15 13.33 2.02
N SER A 300 -11.14 12.46 2.20
CA SER A 300 -11.01 11.19 2.90
C SER A 300 -11.41 9.99 2.02
N ARG A 301 -11.10 8.80 2.47
CA ARG A 301 -11.43 7.53 1.81
C ARG A 301 -10.93 7.47 0.37
N ALA A 302 -11.80 7.14 -0.60
CA ALA A 302 -11.43 7.06 -2.01
C ALA A 302 -10.93 8.40 -2.58
N SER A 303 -11.42 9.52 -2.07
CA SER A 303 -11.01 10.88 -2.48
C SER A 303 -9.79 11.41 -1.72
N SER A 304 -9.19 10.63 -0.81
CA SER A 304 -8.07 11.06 0.02
C SER A 304 -6.93 11.68 -0.80
N TYR A 305 -6.40 12.81 -0.30
CA TYR A 305 -5.25 13.46 -0.93
C TYR A 305 -3.97 12.65 -0.72
N CYS A 306 -3.07 12.69 -1.70
CA CYS A 306 -1.83 11.92 -1.67
C CYS A 306 -0.85 12.45 -0.63
N CYS A 307 -0.12 11.55 0.04
CA CYS A 307 0.97 11.94 0.94
C CYS A 307 2.24 12.41 0.21
N GLY A 308 2.36 12.17 -1.11
CA GLY A 308 3.54 12.54 -1.90
C GLY A 308 4.57 11.42 -2.09
N ALA A 309 4.56 10.35 -1.28
CA ALA A 309 5.63 9.35 -1.23
C ALA A 309 5.62 8.30 -2.35
N GLY A 310 4.65 8.33 -3.29
CA GLY A 310 4.47 7.28 -4.29
C GLY A 310 5.18 7.53 -5.62
N GLY A 311 5.16 6.50 -6.49
CA GLY A 311 5.53 6.62 -7.91
C GLY A 311 6.95 7.04 -8.23
N GLY A 312 7.91 6.94 -7.27
CA GLY A 312 9.30 7.39 -7.45
C GLY A 312 9.46 8.91 -7.45
N VAL A 313 8.43 9.66 -7.05
CA VAL A 313 8.48 11.13 -7.04
C VAL A 313 9.47 11.67 -6.00
N PRO A 314 9.60 11.12 -4.78
CA PRO A 314 10.62 11.59 -3.84
C PRO A 314 12.06 11.50 -4.37
N GLU A 315 12.33 10.55 -5.25
CA GLU A 315 13.64 10.33 -5.86
C GLU A 315 13.88 11.17 -7.11
N THR A 316 12.81 11.64 -7.76
CA THR A 316 12.88 12.34 -9.05
C THR A 316 12.60 13.84 -8.93
N LEU A 317 11.60 14.20 -8.11
CA LEU A 317 11.11 15.57 -7.92
C LEU A 317 10.71 15.77 -6.46
N PRO A 318 11.68 15.79 -5.51
CA PRO A 318 11.42 15.84 -4.07
C PRO A 318 10.55 17.01 -3.63
N GLU A 319 10.70 18.18 -4.24
CA GLU A 319 9.87 19.37 -3.96
C GLU A 319 8.38 19.16 -4.25
N ALA A 320 8.04 18.39 -5.28
CA ALA A 320 6.64 18.04 -5.56
C ALA A 320 6.08 17.04 -4.54
N ALA A 321 6.90 16.12 -4.07
CA ALA A 321 6.53 15.20 -2.99
C ALA A 321 6.29 15.95 -1.66
N GLU A 322 7.16 16.90 -1.32
CA GLU A 322 7.06 17.74 -0.13
C GLU A 322 5.84 18.66 -0.19
N LEU A 323 5.57 19.28 -1.35
CA LEU A 323 4.38 20.11 -1.57
C LEU A 323 3.10 19.29 -1.37
N ALA A 324 3.06 18.07 -1.87
CA ALA A 324 1.92 17.16 -1.67
C ALA A 324 1.73 16.83 -0.18
N ALA A 325 2.81 16.58 0.56
CA ALA A 325 2.77 16.34 1.99
C ALA A 325 2.26 17.58 2.76
N ALA A 326 2.78 18.75 2.44
CA ALA A 326 2.36 20.03 3.06
C ALA A 326 0.86 20.29 2.85
N ASN A 327 0.36 20.11 1.61
CA ASN A 327 -1.06 20.25 1.30
C ASN A 327 -1.95 19.25 2.06
N ARG A 328 -1.45 18.04 2.30
CA ARG A 328 -2.19 17.04 3.11
C ARG A 328 -2.20 17.40 4.59
N LEU A 329 -1.09 17.90 5.12
CA LEU A 329 -0.99 18.32 6.52
C LEU A 329 -1.82 19.59 6.81
N ALA A 330 -1.96 20.50 5.83
CA ALA A 330 -2.78 21.70 5.97
C ALA A 330 -4.25 21.40 6.28
N GLU A 331 -4.80 20.25 5.82
CA GLU A 331 -6.18 19.85 6.14
C GLU A 331 -6.41 19.59 7.65
N LEU A 332 -5.35 19.38 8.45
CA LEU A 332 -5.46 19.21 9.90
C LEU A 332 -5.97 20.46 10.61
N HIS A 333 -5.62 21.63 10.09
CA HIS A 333 -6.09 22.90 10.63
C HIS A 333 -7.63 22.99 10.60
N ASP A 334 -8.23 22.65 9.44
CA ASP A 334 -9.69 22.70 9.28
C ASP A 334 -10.38 21.60 10.07
N ALA A 335 -9.72 20.45 10.23
CA ALA A 335 -10.17 19.35 11.09
C ALA A 335 -10.01 19.64 12.59
N GLN A 336 -9.39 20.74 12.97
CA GLN A 336 -9.14 21.16 14.36
C GLN A 336 -8.46 20.04 15.19
N THR A 337 -7.43 19.42 14.62
CA THR A 337 -6.59 18.43 15.29
C THR A 337 -5.14 18.56 14.84
N SER A 338 -4.21 18.25 15.73
CA SER A 338 -2.77 18.26 15.43
C SER A 338 -2.20 16.84 15.29
N THR A 339 -3.05 15.81 15.37
CA THR A 339 -2.57 14.41 15.28
C THR A 339 -3.13 13.72 14.05
N LEU A 340 -2.22 13.23 13.20
CA LEU A 340 -2.52 12.46 12.00
C LEU A 340 -2.04 11.02 12.17
N ILE A 341 -2.94 10.07 11.94
CA ILE A 341 -2.62 8.64 12.02
C ILE A 341 -2.81 8.01 10.64
N SER A 342 -1.95 7.06 10.28
CA SER A 342 -2.13 6.24 9.09
C SER A 342 -1.70 4.80 9.35
N GLY A 343 -2.29 3.85 8.63
CA GLY A 343 -1.88 2.44 8.58
C GLY A 343 -0.81 2.15 7.52
N CYS A 344 -0.14 3.18 7.01
CA CYS A 344 0.90 3.04 5.99
C CYS A 344 2.20 3.69 6.45
N THR A 345 3.20 2.87 6.74
CA THR A 345 4.53 3.31 7.22
C THR A 345 5.22 4.27 6.25
N GLY A 346 5.04 4.08 4.94
CA GLY A 346 5.57 5.01 3.94
C GLY A 346 4.95 6.40 4.01
N CYS A 347 3.62 6.46 4.17
CA CYS A 347 2.93 7.73 4.34
C CYS A 347 3.33 8.43 5.64
N THR A 348 3.34 7.70 6.77
CA THR A 348 3.72 8.28 8.07
C THR A 348 5.16 8.75 8.09
N GLY A 349 6.07 8.01 7.44
CA GLY A 349 7.47 8.39 7.33
C GLY A 349 7.69 9.66 6.49
N HIS A 350 6.93 9.81 5.40
CA HIS A 350 7.05 10.98 4.51
C HIS A 350 6.35 12.21 5.10
N LEU A 351 5.10 12.07 5.53
CA LEU A 351 4.35 13.15 6.16
C LEU A 351 5.04 13.65 7.45
N GLY A 352 5.61 12.75 8.25
CA GLY A 352 6.33 13.11 9.47
C GLY A 352 7.58 13.95 9.24
N LYS A 353 8.23 13.83 8.07
CA LYS A 353 9.37 14.69 7.69
C LYS A 353 8.94 16.12 7.34
N SER A 354 7.73 16.27 6.84
CA SER A 354 7.17 17.56 6.41
C SER A 354 6.28 18.22 7.47
N ALA A 355 6.07 17.54 8.61
CA ALA A 355 5.24 18.04 9.70
C ALA A 355 5.98 19.13 10.50
N SER A 356 5.24 20.17 10.89
CA SER A 356 5.71 21.17 11.85
C SER A 356 5.76 20.61 13.27
N GLU A 357 6.43 21.30 14.20
CA GLU A 357 6.65 20.81 15.57
C GLU A 357 5.35 20.59 16.36
N ASP A 358 4.28 21.29 16.02
CA ASP A 358 2.95 21.17 16.63
C ASP A 358 2.10 20.05 16.04
N VAL A 359 2.53 19.41 14.93
CA VAL A 359 1.81 18.33 14.26
C VAL A 359 2.47 16.98 14.55
N GLN A 360 1.70 16.04 15.07
CA GLN A 360 2.13 14.66 15.32
C GLN A 360 1.63 13.74 14.23
N VAL A 361 2.55 13.09 13.52
CA VAL A 361 2.24 12.02 12.57
C VAL A 361 2.63 10.68 13.19
N ARG A 362 1.64 9.80 13.39
CA ARG A 362 1.84 8.50 14.05
C ARG A 362 1.42 7.34 13.16
N ASP A 363 2.16 6.24 13.26
CA ASP A 363 1.75 4.98 12.62
C ASP A 363 0.77 4.22 13.51
N LEU A 364 -0.26 3.62 12.90
CA LEU A 364 -1.27 2.88 13.65
C LEU A 364 -0.68 1.66 14.35
N ILE A 365 0.37 1.03 13.81
CA ILE A 365 1.03 -0.12 14.45
C ILE A 365 1.62 0.24 15.81
N ASP A 366 2.16 1.46 15.97
CA ASP A 366 2.74 1.92 17.23
C ASP A 366 1.65 2.00 18.32
N LEU A 367 0.46 2.51 17.96
CA LEU A 367 -0.68 2.63 18.89
C LEU A 367 -1.25 1.26 19.27
N LEU A 368 -1.34 0.36 18.31
CA LEU A 368 -1.85 -1.00 18.53
C LEU A 368 -0.90 -1.81 19.41
N ALA A 369 0.41 -1.67 19.20
CA ALA A 369 1.41 -2.37 20.01
C ALA A 369 1.32 -2.05 21.51
N GLU A 370 0.92 -0.81 21.86
CA GLU A 370 0.75 -0.37 23.23
C GLU A 370 -0.51 -0.96 23.92
N ALA A 371 -1.51 -1.39 23.13
CA ALA A 371 -2.86 -1.67 23.63
C ALA A 371 -3.37 -3.09 23.38
N LEU A 372 -2.71 -3.85 22.47
CA LEU A 372 -3.12 -5.22 22.15
C LEU A 372 -2.75 -6.21 23.27
N GLU A 373 -3.71 -7.07 23.61
CA GLU A 373 -3.54 -8.15 24.58
C GLU A 373 -4.10 -9.47 24.02
N PRO A 374 -3.43 -10.62 24.31
CA PRO A 374 -3.99 -11.91 23.94
C PRO A 374 -5.19 -12.22 24.84
N VAL A 375 -6.20 -12.90 24.32
CA VAL A 375 -7.22 -13.53 25.15
C VAL A 375 -6.60 -14.80 25.72
N THR A 376 -6.22 -14.76 26.99
CA THR A 376 -5.78 -15.97 27.70
C THR A 376 -7.00 -16.84 27.96
N ALA A 377 -6.93 -18.13 27.57
CA ALA A 377 -7.94 -19.09 28.00
C ALA A 377 -8.04 -19.08 29.53
N PRO A 378 -9.25 -19.15 30.13
CA PRO A 378 -9.35 -19.27 31.56
C PRO A 378 -8.52 -20.48 32.00
N SER A 379 -7.64 -20.26 32.97
CA SER A 379 -6.87 -21.34 33.61
C SER A 379 -7.86 -22.39 34.12
N ARG A 380 -7.79 -23.59 33.50
CA ARG A 380 -8.59 -24.75 33.96
C ARG A 380 -8.15 -25.20 35.31
#